data_28f1719d52408809cb8ac4a26db2202d
#
_entry.id   28f1719d52408809cb8ac4a26db2202d
#
_cell.length_a   1.000
_cell.length_b   1.000
_cell.length_c   1.000
_cell.angle_alpha   90.00
_cell.angle_beta   90.00
_cell.angle_gamma   90.00
#
_symmetry.space_group_name_H-M   'P 1'
#
loop_
_entity.id
_entity.type
_entity.pdbx_description
1 polymer ?
#
loop_
_entity_poly.entity_id
_entity_poly.type
_entity_poly.pdbx_seq_one_letter_code
_entity_poly.pdbx_strand_id
1 'polypeptide(L)'
;MPQHILDFTDSVGFPFYAYATDQAVSIIRTWAEHPWPITLQEAYTLRDQCGWTGAPDDGRFFTTPVSNGEESGTIMIDTTDHNIVFGIGVRLTTRASLELASRSTIAIQSTYAAYRDILSKVYGPYDKEKNDSGTYVDWTLPSHTSLHLIATVTFVKVRIEAPFETDSMSQAIYYENKYGPTLP
;
A
#
# COMPACT_ATOMS: atom_id res chain seq x y z
N MET A 1 9.43 -18.14 4.28
CA MET A 1 8.08 -18.65 4.60
C MET A 1 7.29 -18.81 3.32
N PRO A 2 6.54 -19.88 3.15
CA PRO A 2 5.62 -19.96 2.04
C PRO A 2 4.62 -18.81 2.15
N GLN A 3 4.43 -18.08 1.07
CA GLN A 3 3.49 -16.97 1.06
C GLN A 3 2.09 -17.50 0.82
N HIS A 4 1.14 -17.06 1.62
CA HIS A 4 -0.27 -17.40 1.46
C HIS A 4 -0.88 -16.49 0.40
N ILE A 5 -1.15 -17.08 -0.77
CA ILE A 5 -1.71 -16.38 -1.94
C ILE A 5 -3.03 -17.03 -2.30
N LEU A 6 -4.03 -16.19 -2.57
CA LEU A 6 -5.31 -16.58 -3.13
C LEU A 6 -5.23 -16.51 -4.65
N ASP A 7 -5.70 -17.53 -5.32
CA ASP A 7 -5.77 -17.61 -6.78
C ASP A 7 -7.22 -17.47 -7.24
N PHE A 8 -7.51 -16.40 -7.95
CA PHE A 8 -8.81 -16.09 -8.52
C PHE A 8 -8.88 -16.36 -10.02
N THR A 9 -7.83 -16.93 -10.62
CA THR A 9 -7.69 -17.11 -12.07
C THR A 9 -8.92 -17.78 -12.71
N ASP A 10 -9.42 -18.86 -12.10
CA ASP A 10 -10.58 -19.57 -12.64
C ASP A 10 -11.88 -18.76 -12.55
N SER A 11 -12.03 -17.94 -11.51
CA SER A 11 -13.25 -17.16 -11.31
C SER A 11 -13.30 -15.90 -12.20
N VAL A 12 -12.16 -15.30 -12.49
CA VAL A 12 -12.07 -14.08 -13.30
C VAL A 12 -11.74 -14.33 -14.78
N GLY A 13 -11.14 -15.50 -15.10
CA GLY A 13 -10.80 -15.93 -16.45
C GLY A 13 -9.46 -15.39 -16.98
N PHE A 14 -8.58 -14.90 -16.10
CA PHE A 14 -7.19 -14.50 -16.39
C PHE A 14 -6.36 -14.58 -15.10
N PRO A 15 -5.00 -14.64 -15.19
CA PRO A 15 -4.17 -14.71 -13.99
C PRO A 15 -4.42 -13.54 -13.04
N PHE A 16 -5.01 -13.82 -11.88
CA PHE A 16 -5.32 -12.82 -10.87
C PHE A 16 -5.13 -13.42 -9.47
N TYR A 17 -4.20 -12.83 -8.73
CA TYR A 17 -3.76 -13.28 -7.42
C TYR A 17 -3.93 -12.18 -6.39
N ALA A 18 -4.14 -12.57 -5.14
CA ALA A 18 -4.15 -11.67 -3.99
C ALA A 18 -3.40 -12.32 -2.83
N TYR A 19 -2.79 -11.53 -1.97
CA TYR A 19 -2.33 -12.06 -0.69
C TYR A 19 -3.52 -12.54 0.13
N ALA A 20 -3.41 -13.70 0.80
CA ALA A 20 -4.35 -14.07 1.83
C ALA A 20 -4.32 -13.02 2.96
N THR A 21 -5.40 -12.88 3.69
CA THR A 21 -5.59 -11.79 4.66
C THR A 21 -4.51 -11.76 5.74
N ASP A 22 -4.10 -12.92 6.25
CA ASP A 22 -3.01 -13.07 7.23
C ASP A 22 -1.65 -12.62 6.66
N GLN A 23 -1.37 -12.95 5.41
CA GLN A 23 -0.15 -12.55 4.73
C GLN A 23 -0.13 -11.04 4.47
N ALA A 24 -1.23 -10.47 4.00
CA ALA A 24 -1.34 -9.03 3.79
C ALA A 24 -1.13 -8.24 5.08
N VAL A 25 -1.74 -8.68 6.18
CA VAL A 25 -1.54 -8.07 7.51
C VAL A 25 -0.09 -8.18 7.95
N SER A 26 0.55 -9.33 7.80
CA SER A 26 1.96 -9.52 8.15
C SER A 26 2.88 -8.56 7.38
N ILE A 27 2.65 -8.41 6.08
CA ILE A 27 3.38 -7.46 5.22
C ILE A 27 3.17 -6.02 5.72
N ILE A 28 1.93 -5.62 5.92
CA ILE A 28 1.59 -4.25 6.36
C ILE A 28 2.23 -3.94 7.70
N ARG A 29 2.16 -4.86 8.67
CA ARG A 29 2.76 -4.69 9.99
C ARG A 29 4.28 -4.57 9.91
N THR A 30 4.94 -5.34 9.05
CA THR A 30 6.39 -5.27 8.85
C THR A 30 6.84 -3.85 8.52
N TRP A 31 6.10 -3.11 7.72
CA TRP A 31 6.41 -1.73 7.34
C TRP A 31 5.82 -0.69 8.30
N ALA A 32 4.54 -0.82 8.65
CA ALA A 32 3.84 0.19 9.44
C ALA A 32 4.34 0.26 10.89
N GLU A 33 4.76 -0.87 11.45
CA GLU A 33 5.24 -0.97 12.85
C GLU A 33 6.77 -0.89 12.95
N HIS A 34 7.49 -0.80 11.82
CA HIS A 34 8.93 -0.59 11.83
C HIS A 34 9.27 0.78 12.43
N PRO A 35 10.34 0.89 13.23
CA PRO A 35 10.78 2.19 13.73
C PRO A 35 11.24 3.12 12.60
N TRP A 36 10.64 4.28 12.50
CA TRP A 36 11.03 5.33 11.57
C TRP A 36 12.00 6.32 12.25
N PRO A 37 12.91 6.99 11.53
CA PRO A 37 13.10 6.95 10.07
C PRO A 37 13.79 5.67 9.57
N ILE A 38 13.52 5.31 8.32
CA ILE A 38 14.11 4.16 7.63
C ILE A 38 15.07 4.67 6.55
N THR A 39 16.27 4.11 6.50
CA THR A 39 17.21 4.33 5.39
C THR A 39 16.82 3.52 4.16
N LEU A 40 17.31 3.91 3.00
CA LEU A 40 17.07 3.16 1.76
C LEU A 40 17.59 1.71 1.86
N GLN A 41 18.73 1.49 2.53
CA GLN A 41 19.28 0.14 2.73
C GLN A 41 18.40 -0.72 3.64
N GLU A 42 17.85 -0.15 4.71
CA GLU A 42 16.88 -0.85 5.57
C GLU A 42 15.61 -1.17 4.80
N ALA A 43 15.13 -0.26 3.97
CA ALA A 43 13.96 -0.50 3.12
C ALA A 43 14.18 -1.66 2.13
N TYR A 44 15.38 -1.78 1.55
CA TYR A 44 15.72 -2.94 0.72
C TYR A 44 15.72 -4.23 1.51
N THR A 45 16.21 -4.22 2.74
CA THR A 45 16.17 -5.38 3.64
C THR A 45 14.74 -5.80 3.96
N LEU A 46 13.87 -4.84 4.29
CA LEU A 46 12.45 -5.11 4.54
C LEU A 46 11.72 -5.64 3.29
N ARG A 47 12.01 -5.06 2.12
CA ARG A 47 11.51 -5.55 0.83
C ARG A 47 11.87 -7.02 0.62
N ASP A 48 13.14 -7.38 0.81
CA ASP A 48 13.63 -8.74 0.60
C ASP A 48 13.05 -9.72 1.63
N GLN A 49 12.86 -9.30 2.88
CA GLN A 49 12.17 -10.08 3.92
C GLN A 49 10.70 -10.37 3.56
N CYS A 50 10.04 -9.44 2.85
CA CYS A 50 8.69 -9.68 2.32
C CYS A 50 8.67 -10.64 1.11
N GLY A 51 9.83 -11.12 0.65
CA GLY A 51 9.94 -11.99 -0.53
C GLY A 51 9.72 -11.25 -1.84
N TRP A 52 9.97 -9.95 -1.88
CA TRP A 52 9.84 -9.11 -3.07
C TRP A 52 11.19 -8.97 -3.77
N THR A 53 11.15 -8.75 -5.08
CA THR A 53 12.36 -8.69 -5.91
C THR A 53 12.51 -7.30 -6.50
N GLY A 54 13.59 -6.61 -6.14
CA GLY A 54 13.92 -5.29 -6.69
C GLY A 54 14.22 -5.36 -8.18
N ALA A 55 13.84 -4.30 -8.91
CA ALA A 55 14.21 -4.15 -10.32
C ALA A 55 15.73 -4.02 -10.48
N PRO A 56 16.32 -4.56 -11.56
CA PRO A 56 17.77 -4.59 -11.73
C PRO A 56 18.42 -3.21 -11.86
N ASP A 57 17.72 -2.26 -12.42
CA ASP A 57 18.17 -0.90 -12.68
C ASP A 57 17.89 0.06 -11.51
N ASP A 58 16.82 -0.16 -10.78
CA ASP A 58 16.46 0.63 -9.61
C ASP A 58 15.68 -0.22 -8.59
N GLY A 59 16.37 -0.69 -7.56
CA GLY A 59 15.79 -1.54 -6.52
C GLY A 59 14.66 -0.92 -5.70
N ARG A 60 14.37 0.37 -5.87
CA ARG A 60 13.19 1.02 -5.27
C ARG A 60 11.88 0.53 -5.88
N PHE A 61 11.92 0.15 -7.15
CA PHE A 61 10.80 -0.52 -7.82
C PHE A 61 10.97 -2.03 -7.67
N PHE A 62 9.88 -2.74 -7.49
CA PHE A 62 9.97 -4.18 -7.24
C PHE A 62 8.71 -4.93 -7.68
N THR A 63 8.90 -6.21 -7.93
CA THR A 63 7.83 -7.19 -8.17
C THR A 63 7.48 -7.92 -6.89
N THR A 64 6.26 -8.43 -6.82
CA THR A 64 5.77 -9.24 -5.70
C THR A 64 5.20 -10.57 -6.22
N PRO A 65 5.02 -11.59 -5.37
CA PRO A 65 4.40 -12.85 -5.78
C PRO A 65 2.99 -12.72 -6.38
N VAL A 66 2.26 -11.66 -6.06
CA VAL A 66 0.91 -11.43 -6.61
C VAL A 66 0.90 -10.51 -7.83
N SER A 67 2.05 -9.98 -8.23
CA SER A 67 2.14 -8.98 -9.30
C SER A 67 2.11 -9.54 -10.72
N ASN A 68 2.15 -10.86 -10.87
CA ASN A 68 2.23 -11.54 -12.17
C ASN A 68 3.40 -11.03 -13.04
N GLY A 69 4.56 -10.78 -12.39
CA GLY A 69 5.79 -10.31 -13.07
C GLY A 69 5.87 -8.80 -13.33
N GLU A 70 4.83 -8.04 -13.03
CA GLU A 70 4.86 -6.58 -13.15
C GLU A 70 5.53 -5.92 -11.92
N GLU A 71 6.21 -4.81 -12.13
CA GLU A 71 6.56 -3.92 -11.02
C GLU A 71 5.28 -3.43 -10.35
N SER A 72 5.14 -3.75 -9.07
CA SER A 72 3.91 -3.53 -8.31
C SER A 72 4.11 -2.74 -7.04
N GLY A 73 5.35 -2.39 -6.73
CA GLY A 73 5.67 -1.64 -5.54
C GLY A 73 6.78 -0.62 -5.77
N THR A 74 6.81 0.38 -4.90
CA THR A 74 7.76 1.49 -4.94
C THR A 74 8.15 1.90 -3.53
N ILE A 75 9.45 1.99 -3.26
CA ILE A 75 9.99 2.67 -2.08
C ILE A 75 10.12 4.16 -2.43
N MET A 76 9.47 5.01 -1.67
CA MET A 76 9.44 6.44 -1.88
C MET A 76 10.52 7.12 -1.04
N ILE A 77 11.41 7.87 -1.69
CA ILE A 77 12.54 8.55 -1.07
C ILE A 77 12.39 10.05 -1.10
N ASP A 78 13.02 10.72 -0.14
CA ASP A 78 13.08 12.17 -0.12
C ASP A 78 13.85 12.72 -1.33
N THR A 79 13.41 13.85 -1.87
CA THR A 79 14.02 14.46 -3.06
C THR A 79 15.32 15.20 -2.76
N THR A 80 15.54 15.55 -1.50
CA THR A 80 16.75 16.27 -1.06
C THR A 80 17.78 15.34 -0.43
N ASP A 81 17.32 14.30 0.28
CA ASP A 81 18.17 13.23 0.82
C ASP A 81 17.66 11.87 0.36
N HIS A 82 18.24 11.36 -0.73
CA HIS A 82 17.84 10.09 -1.33
C HIS A 82 18.09 8.86 -0.44
N ASN A 83 18.74 9.02 0.71
CA ASN A 83 18.88 7.95 1.69
C ASN A 83 17.72 7.89 2.70
N ILE A 84 16.86 8.89 2.71
CA ILE A 84 15.69 8.93 3.59
C ILE A 84 14.46 8.38 2.84
N VAL A 85 13.86 7.35 3.41
CA VAL A 85 12.59 6.79 2.91
C VAL A 85 11.44 7.47 3.63
N PHE A 86 10.49 8.01 2.90
CA PHE A 86 9.29 8.60 3.48
C PHE A 86 8.04 7.72 3.34
N GLY A 87 8.13 6.63 2.60
CA GLY A 87 7.00 5.73 2.48
C GLY A 87 7.24 4.57 1.51
N ILE A 88 6.23 3.75 1.43
CA ILE A 88 6.15 2.63 0.50
C ILE A 88 4.74 2.51 -0.06
N GLY A 89 4.63 2.17 -1.33
CA GLY A 89 3.38 1.78 -1.96
C GLY A 89 3.51 0.41 -2.60
N VAL A 90 2.57 -0.48 -2.37
CA VAL A 90 2.58 -1.82 -2.96
C VAL A 90 1.17 -2.31 -3.28
N ARG A 91 1.02 -2.93 -4.44
CA ARG A 91 -0.22 -3.66 -4.77
C ARG A 91 -0.28 -4.98 -3.99
N LEU A 92 -1.42 -5.23 -3.42
CA LEU A 92 -1.71 -6.46 -2.67
C LEU A 92 -2.44 -7.51 -3.53
N THR A 93 -2.77 -7.13 -4.77
CA THR A 93 -3.36 -7.99 -5.80
C THR A 93 -2.64 -7.82 -7.14
N THR A 94 -2.85 -8.75 -8.04
CA THR A 94 -2.57 -8.55 -9.47
C THR A 94 -3.36 -7.33 -9.97
N ARG A 95 -2.85 -6.66 -10.99
CA ARG A 95 -3.57 -5.60 -11.70
C ARG A 95 -4.30 -6.19 -12.92
N ALA A 96 -5.61 -6.05 -12.97
CA ALA A 96 -6.38 -6.31 -14.17
C ALA A 96 -6.14 -5.21 -15.22
N SER A 97 -6.18 -5.54 -16.49
CA SER A 97 -6.28 -4.52 -17.55
C SER A 97 -7.64 -3.82 -17.45
N LEU A 98 -7.74 -2.60 -17.97
CA LEU A 98 -9.02 -1.88 -17.99
C LEU A 98 -10.12 -2.62 -18.73
N GLU A 99 -9.76 -3.36 -19.78
CA GLU A 99 -10.71 -4.19 -20.56
C GLU A 99 -11.28 -5.36 -19.76
N LEU A 100 -10.51 -5.87 -18.80
CA LEU A 100 -10.88 -7.02 -17.95
C LEU A 100 -11.35 -6.58 -16.55
N ALA A 101 -11.37 -5.29 -16.24
CA ALA A 101 -11.69 -4.77 -14.92
C ALA A 101 -13.06 -5.24 -14.40
N SER A 102 -14.07 -5.29 -15.26
CA SER A 102 -15.41 -5.75 -14.89
C SER A 102 -15.43 -7.20 -14.39
N ARG A 103 -14.53 -8.05 -14.87
CA ARG A 103 -14.44 -9.45 -14.44
C ARG A 103 -13.80 -9.60 -13.06
N SER A 104 -12.92 -8.70 -12.68
CA SER A 104 -12.21 -8.75 -11.39
C SER A 104 -12.89 -7.92 -10.28
N THR A 105 -13.97 -7.21 -10.57
CA THR A 105 -14.64 -6.31 -9.62
C THR A 105 -15.00 -7.02 -8.30
N ILE A 106 -15.61 -8.19 -8.36
CA ILE A 106 -16.02 -8.94 -7.16
C ILE A 106 -14.80 -9.38 -6.35
N ALA A 107 -13.76 -9.90 -7.01
CA ALA A 107 -12.52 -10.32 -6.36
C ALA A 107 -11.81 -9.13 -5.68
N ILE A 108 -11.75 -7.97 -6.35
CA ILE A 108 -11.16 -6.74 -5.81
C ILE A 108 -11.96 -6.25 -4.60
N GLN A 109 -13.27 -6.15 -4.71
CA GLN A 109 -14.13 -5.64 -3.63
C GLN A 109 -14.13 -6.57 -2.41
N SER A 110 -14.21 -7.88 -2.61
CA SER A 110 -14.16 -8.84 -1.50
C SER A 110 -12.80 -8.85 -0.82
N THR A 111 -11.71 -8.76 -1.57
CA THR A 111 -10.35 -8.68 -1.03
C THR A 111 -10.13 -7.38 -0.25
N TYR A 112 -10.55 -6.26 -0.81
CA TYR A 112 -10.49 -4.96 -0.11
C TYR A 112 -11.28 -4.99 1.20
N ALA A 113 -12.51 -5.49 1.19
CA ALA A 113 -13.34 -5.59 2.39
C ALA A 113 -12.68 -6.47 3.47
N ALA A 114 -12.12 -7.62 3.08
CA ALA A 114 -11.42 -8.51 3.99
C ALA A 114 -10.20 -7.84 4.64
N TYR A 115 -9.40 -7.12 3.85
CA TYR A 115 -8.23 -6.38 4.36
C TYR A 115 -8.66 -5.23 5.29
N ARG A 116 -9.64 -4.42 4.89
CA ARG A 116 -10.20 -3.35 5.72
C ARG A 116 -10.68 -3.88 7.07
N ASP A 117 -11.45 -4.95 7.06
CA ASP A 117 -12.05 -5.51 8.28
C ASP A 117 -11.01 -6.07 9.24
N ILE A 118 -9.97 -6.75 8.73
CA ILE A 118 -8.90 -7.26 9.59
C ILE A 118 -7.99 -6.14 10.09
N LEU A 119 -7.67 -5.14 9.26
CA LEU A 119 -6.86 -3.98 9.67
C LEU A 119 -7.59 -3.13 10.72
N SER A 120 -8.93 -3.04 10.63
CA SER A 120 -9.73 -2.38 11.67
C SER A 120 -9.69 -3.14 13.01
N LYS A 121 -9.53 -4.46 13.00
CA LYS A 121 -9.32 -5.23 14.22
C LYS A 121 -7.92 -5.03 14.82
N VAL A 122 -6.92 -4.81 13.96
CA VAL A 122 -5.52 -4.60 14.38
C VAL A 122 -5.28 -3.16 14.85
N TYR A 123 -5.75 -2.17 14.10
CA TYR A 123 -5.43 -0.76 14.30
C TYR A 123 -6.60 0.09 14.80
N GLY A 124 -7.76 -0.51 15.01
CA GLY A 124 -8.98 0.22 15.38
C GLY A 124 -9.77 0.73 14.18
N PRO A 125 -10.79 1.57 14.42
CA PRO A 125 -11.60 2.11 13.33
C PRO A 125 -10.75 2.98 12.40
N TYR A 126 -11.08 2.97 11.10
CA TYR A 126 -10.43 3.85 10.13
C TYR A 126 -10.93 5.28 10.25
N ASP A 127 -10.03 6.24 9.92
CA ASP A 127 -10.30 7.66 10.07
C ASP A 127 -11.19 8.22 8.96
N LYS A 128 -11.11 7.65 7.75
CA LYS A 128 -11.77 8.18 6.56
C LYS A 128 -12.10 7.09 5.55
N GLU A 129 -13.26 7.22 4.93
CA GLU A 129 -13.65 6.45 3.75
C GLU A 129 -14.12 7.41 2.66
N LYS A 130 -13.63 7.24 1.43
CA LYS A 130 -13.99 8.08 0.30
C LYS A 130 -14.24 7.24 -0.95
N ASN A 131 -15.11 7.75 -1.87
CA ASN A 131 -15.69 6.97 -2.95
C ASN A 131 -15.83 7.83 -4.22
N ASP A 132 -14.71 8.36 -4.78
CA ASP A 132 -14.78 9.19 -5.99
C ASP A 132 -14.21 8.53 -7.26
N SER A 133 -13.03 7.96 -7.21
CA SER A 133 -12.42 7.18 -8.31
C SER A 133 -11.85 5.85 -7.82
N GLY A 134 -12.21 5.47 -6.64
CA GLY A 134 -11.81 4.29 -5.91
C GLY A 134 -12.30 4.40 -4.48
N THR A 135 -12.29 3.31 -3.75
CA THR A 135 -12.60 3.26 -2.33
C THR A 135 -11.30 3.23 -1.54
N TYR A 136 -11.19 4.06 -0.50
CA TYR A 136 -10.04 3.99 0.38
C TYR A 136 -10.41 4.27 1.83
N VAL A 137 -9.62 3.73 2.73
CA VAL A 137 -9.68 3.98 4.16
C VAL A 137 -8.28 4.26 4.68
N ASP A 138 -8.21 5.12 5.70
CA ASP A 138 -6.97 5.59 6.29
C ASP A 138 -6.93 5.28 7.79
N TRP A 139 -5.74 4.92 8.26
CA TRP A 139 -5.40 4.84 9.69
C TRP A 139 -4.18 5.71 9.96
N THR A 140 -4.22 6.44 11.05
CA THR A 140 -3.03 7.07 11.63
C THR A 140 -2.69 6.30 12.91
N LEU A 141 -1.53 5.65 12.92
CA LEU A 141 -1.08 4.86 14.04
C LEU A 141 -0.61 5.78 15.19
N PRO A 142 -0.52 5.28 16.43
CA PRO A 142 0.04 6.06 17.55
C PRO A 142 1.48 6.54 17.31
N SER A 143 2.23 5.86 16.44
CA SER A 143 3.56 6.28 15.97
C SER A 143 3.53 7.45 14.98
N HIS A 144 2.35 7.92 14.57
CA HIS A 144 2.10 8.87 13.48
C HIS A 144 2.39 8.30 12.08
N THR A 145 2.65 7.02 11.96
CA THR A 145 2.69 6.36 10.64
C THR A 145 1.29 6.35 10.04
N SER A 146 1.16 6.76 8.78
CA SER A 146 -0.11 6.68 8.04
C SER A 146 -0.18 5.40 7.23
N LEU A 147 -1.35 4.80 7.21
CA LEU A 147 -1.68 3.60 6.44
C LEU A 147 -2.91 3.88 5.58
N HIS A 148 -2.78 3.75 4.27
CA HIS A 148 -3.84 3.96 3.30
C HIS A 148 -4.11 2.66 2.57
N LEU A 149 -5.31 2.09 2.72
CA LEU A 149 -5.76 0.95 1.95
C LEU A 149 -6.69 1.44 0.84
N ILE A 150 -6.36 1.11 -0.40
CA ILE A 150 -6.99 1.68 -1.59
C ILE A 150 -7.43 0.55 -2.51
N ALA A 151 -8.70 0.54 -2.92
CA ALA A 151 -9.21 -0.27 -4.02
C ALA A 151 -9.49 0.61 -5.23
N THR A 152 -8.91 0.27 -6.36
CA THR A 152 -9.23 0.83 -7.66
C THR A 152 -10.14 -0.13 -8.43
N VAL A 153 -10.51 0.20 -9.64
CA VAL A 153 -11.25 -0.73 -10.52
C VAL A 153 -10.41 -1.92 -10.99
N THR A 154 -9.09 -1.88 -10.82
CA THR A 154 -8.16 -2.88 -11.37
C THR A 154 -7.29 -3.60 -10.34
N PHE A 155 -7.15 -3.08 -9.12
CA PHE A 155 -6.32 -3.68 -8.07
C PHE A 155 -6.64 -3.13 -6.68
N VAL A 156 -6.12 -3.82 -5.65
CA VAL A 156 -6.02 -3.31 -4.27
C VAL A 156 -4.55 -3.02 -3.97
N LYS A 157 -4.28 -1.87 -3.35
CA LYS A 157 -2.95 -1.47 -2.88
C LYS A 157 -2.97 -0.92 -1.47
N VAL A 158 -1.81 -0.93 -0.85
CA VAL A 158 -1.54 -0.21 0.40
C VAL A 158 -0.45 0.84 0.16
N ARG A 159 -0.57 1.98 0.83
CA ARG A 159 0.47 2.99 0.97
C ARG A 159 0.73 3.21 2.45
N ILE A 160 1.98 3.22 2.83
CA ILE A 160 2.43 3.46 4.21
C ILE A 160 3.38 4.64 4.16
N GLU A 161 3.15 5.64 4.98
CA GLU A 161 3.92 6.87 5.04
C GLU A 161 4.56 7.07 6.40
N ALA A 162 5.78 7.56 6.40
CA ALA A 162 6.55 7.85 7.59
C ALA A 162 5.86 8.91 8.47
N PRO A 163 6.10 8.91 9.79
CA PRO A 163 5.52 9.89 10.71
C PRO A 163 5.78 11.33 10.30
N PHE A 164 6.98 11.66 9.85
CA PHE A 164 7.32 13.04 9.45
C PHE A 164 6.54 13.49 8.19
N GLU A 165 6.22 12.60 7.27
CA GLU A 165 5.36 12.89 6.12
C GLU A 165 3.92 13.13 6.55
N THR A 166 3.40 12.27 7.42
CA THR A 166 2.08 12.42 8.03
C THR A 166 1.94 13.76 8.76
N ASP A 167 2.93 14.12 9.58
CA ASP A 167 2.92 15.36 10.35
C ASP A 167 3.01 16.59 9.44
N SER A 168 3.82 16.53 8.38
CA SER A 168 3.93 17.60 7.38
C SER A 168 2.62 17.83 6.65
N MET A 169 1.94 16.76 6.24
CA MET A 169 0.62 16.82 5.61
C MET A 169 -0.43 17.39 6.57
N SER A 170 -0.43 16.97 7.82
CA SER A 170 -1.34 17.47 8.84
C SER A 170 -1.14 18.96 9.10
N GLN A 171 0.10 19.42 9.13
CA GLN A 171 0.43 20.83 9.24
C GLN A 171 -0.03 21.63 8.01
N ALA A 172 0.22 21.12 6.81
CA ALA A 172 -0.20 21.77 5.57
C ALA A 172 -1.73 21.93 5.54
N ILE A 173 -2.48 20.88 5.86
CA ILE A 173 -3.95 20.94 5.94
C ILE A 173 -4.41 21.92 7.02
N TYR A 174 -3.76 21.98 8.19
CA TYR A 174 -4.09 22.93 9.23
C TYR A 174 -3.90 24.38 8.75
N TYR A 175 -2.78 24.67 8.10
CA TYR A 175 -2.51 26.01 7.59
C TYR A 175 -3.47 26.40 6.47
N GLU A 176 -3.77 25.49 5.53
CA GLU A 176 -4.73 25.73 4.46
C GLU A 176 -6.14 26.00 4.97
N ASN A 177 -6.60 25.24 5.98
CA ASN A 177 -7.90 25.43 6.62
C ASN A 177 -7.97 26.76 7.40
N LYS A 178 -6.85 27.20 7.99
CA LYS A 178 -6.81 28.40 8.84
C LYS A 178 -6.60 29.68 8.03
N TYR A 179 -5.83 29.63 6.96
CA TYR A 179 -5.38 30.83 6.23
C TYR A 179 -5.80 30.85 4.75
N GLY A 180 -6.51 29.81 4.30
CA GLY A 180 -6.86 29.62 2.90
C GLY A 180 -5.71 28.99 2.07
N PRO A 181 -5.99 28.60 0.81
CA PRO A 181 -4.98 28.02 -0.06
C PRO A 181 -3.81 28.98 -0.23
N THR A 182 -2.61 28.53 0.04
CA THR A 182 -1.38 29.24 -0.33
C THR A 182 -1.33 29.34 -1.84
N LEU A 183 -1.53 30.53 -2.38
CA LEU A 183 -1.33 30.79 -3.81
C LEU A 183 0.15 30.53 -4.15
N PRO A 184 0.42 29.98 -5.37
CA PRO A 184 1.78 29.70 -5.82
C PRO A 184 2.63 30.93 -5.97
#